data_d96c0c2d58ad30b3c4b5533134ff74e7
#
_entry.id   d96c0c2d58ad30b3c4b5533134ff74e7
#
_cell.length_a   1.000
_cell.length_b   1.000
_cell.length_c   1.000
_cell.angle_alpha   90.00
_cell.angle_beta   90.00
_cell.angle_gamma   90.00
#
_symmetry.space_group_name_H-M   'P 1'
#
loop_
_entity.id
_entity.type
_entity.pdbx_description
1 polymer ?
#
loop_
_entity_poly.entity_id
_entity_poly.type
_entity_poly.pdbx_seq_one_letter_code
_entity_poly.pdbx_strand_id
1 'polypeptide(L)'
;MDTYKINIEGLDRELRKFPVNDKLDIAAFIMFGDIEMTEVAARELLKRVPEHDVVVTAEAKGIPLCYEMARQGCRNYVVERKSVKVYMGNPIGVTVNSITTKNEQKLYLGEDDVNLLNGKRVLLVDDVISTGESLHALETLVEKTGANIVGRASVLAEGDAKDRDDIIFLSELPLFFK
;
A
#
# COMPACT_ATOMS: atom_id res chain seq x y z
N MET A 1 -6.09 -16.19 -22.49
CA MET A 1 -5.43 -15.10 -21.74
C MET A 1 -4.74 -15.74 -20.54
N ASP A 2 -3.46 -15.51 -20.33
CA ASP A 2 -2.69 -16.23 -19.29
C ASP A 2 -3.03 -15.66 -17.90
N THR A 3 -3.25 -16.55 -16.93
CA THR A 3 -3.67 -16.21 -15.58
C THR A 3 -2.82 -16.94 -14.55
N TYR A 4 -2.82 -16.42 -13.32
CA TYR A 4 -2.20 -17.03 -12.16
C TYR A 4 -3.26 -17.24 -11.06
N LYS A 5 -3.36 -18.46 -10.57
CA LYS A 5 -4.27 -18.80 -9.48
C LYS A 5 -3.58 -18.62 -8.15
N ILE A 6 -4.20 -17.89 -7.24
CA ILE A 6 -3.70 -17.62 -5.90
C ILE A 6 -4.80 -17.85 -4.87
N ASN A 7 -4.44 -18.42 -3.73
CA ASN A 7 -5.28 -18.46 -2.54
C ASN A 7 -4.78 -17.43 -1.52
N ILE A 8 -5.65 -16.54 -1.07
CA ILE A 8 -5.34 -15.54 -0.07
C ILE A 8 -6.32 -15.71 1.08
N GLU A 9 -5.82 -16.19 2.23
CA GLU A 9 -6.63 -16.42 3.44
C GLU A 9 -7.94 -17.20 3.19
N GLY A 10 -7.84 -18.24 2.37
CA GLY A 10 -8.97 -19.12 2.02
C GLY A 10 -9.80 -18.66 0.82
N LEU A 11 -9.51 -17.51 0.24
CA LEU A 11 -10.18 -17.01 -0.96
C LEU A 11 -9.35 -17.31 -2.22
N ASP A 12 -9.90 -18.06 -3.14
CA ASP A 12 -9.30 -18.31 -4.44
C ASP A 12 -9.55 -17.13 -5.38
N ARG A 13 -8.50 -16.68 -6.04
CA ARG A 13 -8.57 -15.63 -7.10
C ARG A 13 -7.74 -16.03 -8.30
N GLU A 14 -8.15 -15.55 -9.45
CA GLU A 14 -7.48 -15.76 -10.73
C GLU A 14 -7.01 -14.41 -11.27
N LEU A 15 -5.70 -14.18 -11.19
CA LEU A 15 -5.07 -12.91 -11.56
C LEU A 15 -4.61 -12.98 -13.02
N ARG A 16 -4.97 -11.98 -13.81
CA ARG A 16 -4.51 -11.87 -15.21
C ARG A 16 -3.04 -11.47 -15.24
N LYS A 17 -2.28 -12.12 -16.12
CA LYS A 17 -0.89 -11.77 -16.37
C LYS A 17 -0.77 -10.71 -17.45
N PHE A 18 0.18 -9.80 -17.25
CA PHE A 18 0.50 -8.72 -18.19
C PHE A 18 2.00 -8.60 -18.39
N PRO A 19 2.46 -8.40 -19.64
CA PRO A 19 3.88 -8.17 -19.91
C PRO A 19 4.30 -6.78 -19.41
N VAL A 20 5.36 -6.76 -18.60
CA VAL A 20 6.07 -5.53 -18.23
C VAL A 20 7.11 -5.20 -19.30
N ASN A 21 7.79 -6.25 -19.79
CA ASN A 21 8.77 -6.18 -20.89
C ASN A 21 8.91 -7.57 -21.53
N ASP A 22 9.89 -7.71 -22.45
CA ASP A 22 10.11 -8.96 -23.20
C ASP A 22 10.53 -10.16 -22.33
N LYS A 23 10.97 -9.90 -21.08
CA LYS A 23 11.53 -10.91 -20.18
C LYS A 23 10.68 -11.15 -18.93
N LEU A 24 9.68 -10.32 -18.68
CA LEU A 24 8.95 -10.32 -17.41
C LEU A 24 7.46 -10.06 -17.60
N ASP A 25 6.65 -10.95 -17.04
CA ASP A 25 5.22 -10.73 -16.81
C ASP A 25 4.95 -10.57 -15.31
N ILE A 26 3.92 -9.81 -14.98
CA ILE A 26 3.36 -9.68 -13.62
C ILE A 26 1.90 -10.17 -13.61
N ALA A 27 1.45 -10.67 -12.46
CA ALA A 27 0.03 -10.94 -12.24
C ALA A 27 -0.61 -9.73 -11.56
N ALA A 28 -1.65 -9.18 -12.17
CA ALA A 28 -2.29 -7.96 -11.68
C ALA A 28 -3.27 -8.27 -10.54
N PHE A 29 -2.92 -7.87 -9.33
CA PHE A 29 -3.82 -7.87 -8.18
C PHE A 29 -4.54 -6.53 -8.08
N ILE A 30 -5.87 -6.54 -8.21
CA ILE A 30 -6.72 -5.35 -8.19
C ILE A 30 -7.85 -5.56 -7.19
N MET A 31 -7.87 -4.77 -6.13
CA MET A 31 -8.89 -4.86 -5.08
C MET A 31 -10.18 -4.09 -5.43
N PHE A 32 -10.15 -3.20 -6.41
CA PHE A 32 -11.34 -2.43 -6.80
C PHE A 32 -12.49 -3.35 -7.20
N GLY A 33 -13.61 -3.23 -6.50
CA GLY A 33 -14.79 -4.05 -6.73
C GLY A 33 -14.78 -5.43 -6.06
N ASP A 34 -13.67 -5.88 -5.49
CA ASP A 34 -13.58 -7.13 -4.74
C ASP A 34 -13.79 -6.87 -3.23
N ILE A 35 -15.05 -6.76 -2.85
CA ILE A 35 -15.44 -6.43 -1.47
C ILE A 35 -15.05 -7.56 -0.52
N GLU A 36 -15.31 -8.81 -0.89
CA GLU A 36 -14.99 -9.98 -0.07
C GLU A 36 -13.50 -10.06 0.25
N MET A 37 -12.64 -9.90 -0.77
CA MET A 37 -11.20 -9.89 -0.59
C MET A 37 -10.76 -8.72 0.31
N THR A 38 -11.34 -7.54 0.11
CA THR A 38 -11.01 -6.36 0.92
C THR A 38 -11.36 -6.56 2.38
N GLU A 39 -12.53 -7.10 2.70
CA GLU A 39 -12.96 -7.38 4.07
C GLU A 39 -12.08 -8.45 4.75
N VAL A 40 -11.81 -9.54 4.05
CA VAL A 40 -10.98 -10.64 4.57
C VAL A 40 -9.54 -10.19 4.76
N ALA A 41 -8.94 -9.52 3.77
CA ALA A 41 -7.57 -9.03 3.85
C ALA A 41 -7.39 -8.05 5.03
N ALA A 42 -8.30 -7.11 5.19
CA ALA A 42 -8.28 -6.16 6.31
C ALA A 42 -8.35 -6.88 7.66
N ARG A 43 -9.28 -7.82 7.81
CA ARG A 43 -9.45 -8.59 9.05
C ARG A 43 -8.21 -9.40 9.39
N GLU A 44 -7.62 -10.08 8.42
CA GLU A 44 -6.46 -10.94 8.65
C GLU A 44 -5.17 -10.13 8.91
N LEU A 45 -5.00 -9.00 8.24
CA LEU A 45 -3.89 -8.08 8.52
C LEU A 45 -3.99 -7.47 9.92
N LEU A 46 -5.18 -7.05 10.35
CA LEU A 46 -5.39 -6.47 11.68
C LEU A 46 -5.02 -7.42 12.83
N LYS A 47 -5.05 -8.72 12.62
CA LYS A 47 -4.57 -9.71 13.61
C LYS A 47 -3.05 -9.77 13.73
N ARG A 48 -2.31 -9.25 12.75
CA ARG A 48 -0.86 -9.43 12.60
C ARG A 48 -0.08 -8.13 12.78
N VAL A 49 -0.72 -6.99 12.56
CA VAL A 49 -0.07 -5.67 12.65
C VAL A 49 -0.04 -5.15 14.08
N PRO A 50 0.95 -4.29 14.42
CA PRO A 50 1.00 -3.67 15.74
C PRO A 50 -0.16 -2.69 15.96
N GLU A 51 -0.39 -2.32 17.22
CA GLU A 51 -1.34 -1.28 17.56
C GLU A 51 -0.99 0.04 16.87
N HIS A 52 -2.00 0.69 16.31
CA HIS A 52 -1.86 1.94 15.56
C HIS A 52 -3.10 2.84 15.75
N ASP A 53 -2.92 4.12 15.49
CA ASP A 53 -3.95 5.14 15.62
C ASP A 53 -4.54 5.54 14.26
N VAL A 54 -3.75 5.42 13.20
CA VAL A 54 -4.11 5.83 11.83
C VAL A 54 -3.52 4.84 10.82
N VAL A 55 -4.30 4.50 9.80
CA VAL A 55 -3.83 3.74 8.63
C VAL A 55 -3.57 4.71 7.49
N VAL A 56 -2.44 4.60 6.80
CA VAL A 56 -2.06 5.48 5.69
C VAL A 56 -1.71 4.68 4.46
N THR A 57 -2.15 5.14 3.30
CA THR A 57 -1.79 4.60 1.99
C THR A 57 -1.57 5.71 0.97
N ALA A 58 -0.93 5.39 -0.14
CA ALA A 58 -0.89 6.26 -1.31
C ALA A 58 -2.00 5.90 -2.30
N GLU A 59 -2.56 6.90 -3.01
CA GLU A 59 -3.53 6.61 -4.08
C GLU A 59 -2.88 5.78 -5.19
N ALA A 60 -3.57 4.80 -5.78
CA ALA A 60 -5.02 4.59 -5.69
C ALA A 60 -5.38 3.18 -5.17
N LYS A 61 -4.63 2.12 -5.51
CA LYS A 61 -5.05 0.73 -5.33
C LYS A 61 -5.15 0.26 -3.88
N GLY A 62 -4.35 0.83 -2.99
CA GLY A 62 -4.40 0.54 -1.55
C GLY A 62 -5.59 1.17 -0.81
N ILE A 63 -6.35 2.08 -1.43
CA ILE A 63 -7.42 2.82 -0.75
C ILE A 63 -8.50 1.90 -0.18
N PRO A 64 -9.03 0.89 -0.89
CA PRO A 64 -10.05 0.00 -0.32
C PRO A 64 -9.55 -0.72 0.95
N LEU A 65 -8.32 -1.23 0.91
CA LEU A 65 -7.70 -1.89 2.06
C LEU A 65 -7.55 -0.91 3.24
N CYS A 66 -7.02 0.26 2.99
CA CYS A 66 -6.77 1.29 4.00
C CYS A 66 -8.07 1.71 4.70
N TYR A 67 -9.11 2.00 3.93
CA TYR A 67 -10.45 2.30 4.46
C TYR A 67 -10.99 1.16 5.31
N GLU A 68 -10.94 -0.06 4.79
CA GLU A 68 -11.54 -1.22 5.47
C GLU A 68 -10.78 -1.58 6.75
N MET A 69 -9.46 -1.49 6.76
CA MET A 69 -8.67 -1.67 7.98
C MET A 69 -9.01 -0.61 9.04
N ALA A 70 -9.17 0.65 8.63
CA ALA A 70 -9.60 1.70 9.55
C ALA A 70 -11.04 1.46 10.05
N ARG A 71 -11.96 1.03 9.18
CA ARG A 71 -13.35 0.73 9.56
C ARG A 71 -13.43 -0.38 10.58
N GLN A 72 -12.65 -1.44 10.44
CA GLN A 72 -12.62 -2.57 11.36
C GLN A 72 -11.78 -2.29 12.62
N GLY A 73 -10.86 -1.33 12.58
CA GLY A 73 -9.89 -1.06 13.63
C GLY A 73 -9.92 0.36 14.21
N CYS A 74 -8.89 1.15 13.92
CA CYS A 74 -8.61 2.44 14.57
C CYS A 74 -9.55 3.60 14.21
N ARG A 75 -10.38 3.44 13.17
CA ARG A 75 -11.40 4.42 12.71
C ARG A 75 -10.83 5.68 12.04
N ASN A 76 -9.53 5.75 11.82
CA ASN A 76 -8.86 6.85 11.14
C ASN A 76 -8.02 6.33 9.97
N TYR A 77 -8.11 6.98 8.81
CA TYR A 77 -7.23 6.71 7.68
C TYR A 77 -6.89 7.98 6.92
N VAL A 78 -5.75 7.96 6.22
CA VAL A 78 -5.25 9.06 5.39
C VAL A 78 -4.79 8.49 4.06
N VAL A 79 -5.02 9.25 2.98
CA VAL A 79 -4.58 8.89 1.63
C VAL A 79 -3.64 9.97 1.09
N GLU A 80 -2.38 9.60 0.88
CA GLU A 80 -1.42 10.46 0.17
C GLU A 80 -1.79 10.58 -1.30
N ARG A 81 -1.74 11.80 -1.81
CA ARG A 81 -2.20 12.13 -3.15
C ARG A 81 -1.04 12.38 -4.10
N LYS A 82 -1.19 11.97 -5.36
CA LYS A 82 -0.16 12.18 -6.40
C LYS A 82 -0.14 13.59 -6.98
N SER A 83 -1.10 14.43 -6.59
CA SER A 83 -1.16 15.82 -6.97
C SER A 83 -1.84 16.67 -5.90
N VAL A 84 -1.43 17.93 -5.79
CA VAL A 84 -2.08 18.90 -4.91
C VAL A 84 -3.52 19.13 -5.33
N LYS A 85 -4.43 19.22 -4.36
CA LYS A 85 -5.86 19.51 -4.54
C LYS A 85 -6.20 20.82 -3.84
N VAL A 86 -7.22 21.52 -4.35
CA VAL A 86 -7.63 22.84 -3.85
C VAL A 86 -8.04 22.86 -2.38
N TYR A 87 -8.46 21.72 -1.83
CA TYR A 87 -8.89 21.58 -0.45
C TYR A 87 -7.75 21.22 0.54
N MET A 88 -6.49 21.15 0.09
CA MET A 88 -5.40 20.69 0.93
C MET A 88 -4.79 21.77 1.84
N GLY A 89 -5.24 23.04 1.73
CA GLY A 89 -4.67 24.13 2.52
C GLY A 89 -3.19 24.37 2.19
N ASN A 90 -2.32 24.22 3.18
CA ASN A 90 -0.86 24.30 3.03
C ASN A 90 -0.27 22.88 2.92
N PRO A 91 -0.29 22.25 1.74
CA PRO A 91 0.14 20.87 1.61
C PRO A 91 1.66 20.75 1.76
N ILE A 92 2.10 19.63 2.32
CA ILE A 92 3.48 19.19 2.22
C ILE A 92 3.63 18.12 1.15
N GLY A 93 4.82 17.98 0.58
CA GLY A 93 5.07 16.99 -0.46
C GLY A 93 6.48 16.44 -0.42
N VAL A 94 6.64 15.30 -1.10
CA VAL A 94 7.94 14.70 -1.41
C VAL A 94 8.00 14.33 -2.88
N THR A 95 9.21 14.40 -3.43
CA THR A 95 9.54 13.84 -4.73
C THR A 95 10.58 12.75 -4.50
N VAL A 96 10.25 11.53 -4.88
CA VAL A 96 11.16 10.39 -4.80
C VAL A 96 11.47 9.92 -6.21
N ASN A 97 12.75 9.89 -6.55
CA ASN A 97 13.21 9.38 -7.83
C ASN A 97 13.34 7.86 -7.74
N SER A 98 12.65 7.16 -8.62
CA SER A 98 12.84 5.73 -8.78
C SER A 98 14.23 5.45 -9.36
N ILE A 99 14.96 4.50 -8.77
CA ILE A 99 16.26 4.05 -9.27
C ILE A 99 16.09 3.25 -10.55
N THR A 100 14.94 2.59 -10.73
CA THR A 100 14.67 1.63 -11.81
C THR A 100 13.88 2.22 -12.98
N THR A 101 13.11 3.26 -12.74
CA THR A 101 12.31 3.94 -13.75
C THR A 101 12.59 5.44 -13.74
N LYS A 102 12.64 6.06 -14.93
CA LYS A 102 12.83 7.53 -15.06
C LYS A 102 11.63 8.35 -14.54
N ASN A 103 10.73 7.76 -13.77
CA ASN A 103 9.53 8.40 -13.28
C ASN A 103 9.73 8.91 -11.86
N GLU A 104 9.61 10.22 -11.68
CA GLU A 104 9.48 10.83 -10.36
C GLU A 104 8.14 10.45 -9.74
N GLN A 105 8.16 9.96 -8.50
CA GLN A 105 6.96 9.82 -7.69
C GLN A 105 6.80 11.05 -6.81
N LYS A 106 5.66 11.72 -6.96
CA LYS A 106 5.29 12.88 -6.15
C LYS A 106 4.10 12.49 -5.29
N LEU A 107 4.24 12.71 -3.98
CA LEU A 107 3.18 12.48 -3.01
C LEU A 107 2.97 13.71 -2.16
N TYR A 108 1.71 13.95 -1.77
CA TYR A 108 1.29 15.15 -1.04
C TYR A 108 0.30 14.78 0.06
N LEU A 109 0.40 15.50 1.19
CA LEU A 109 -0.56 15.49 2.27
C LEU A 109 -1.11 16.91 2.47
N GLY A 110 -2.40 17.01 2.72
CA GLY A 110 -3.04 18.27 3.11
C GLY A 110 -2.74 18.65 4.55
N GLU A 111 -2.99 19.90 4.90
CA GLU A 111 -2.74 20.44 6.23
C GLU A 111 -3.50 19.69 7.33
N ASP A 112 -4.76 19.33 7.09
CA ASP A 112 -5.57 18.57 8.05
C ASP A 112 -5.02 17.16 8.27
N ASP A 113 -4.53 16.50 7.21
CA ASP A 113 -3.89 15.19 7.31
C ASP A 113 -2.59 15.26 8.11
N VAL A 114 -1.76 16.28 7.85
CA VAL A 114 -0.53 16.52 8.61
C VAL A 114 -0.82 16.70 10.10
N ASN A 115 -1.82 17.50 10.44
CA ASN A 115 -2.24 17.73 11.81
C ASN A 115 -2.78 16.45 12.48
N LEU A 116 -3.55 15.64 11.74
CA LEU A 116 -4.06 14.35 12.22
C LEU A 116 -2.90 13.37 12.52
N LEU A 117 -1.88 13.32 11.67
CA LEU A 117 -0.77 12.35 11.77
C LEU A 117 0.25 12.72 12.85
N ASN A 118 0.40 13.99 13.17
CA ASN A 118 1.42 14.46 14.12
C ASN A 118 1.32 13.74 15.48
N GLY A 119 2.41 13.09 15.89
CA GLY A 119 2.52 12.33 17.14
C GLY A 119 1.73 11.03 17.20
N LYS A 120 1.08 10.61 16.11
CA LYS A 120 0.29 9.36 16.06
C LYS A 120 1.16 8.16 15.70
N ARG A 121 0.71 6.97 16.14
CA ARG A 121 1.22 5.69 15.68
C ARG A 121 0.57 5.38 14.33
N VAL A 122 1.38 5.29 13.29
CA VAL A 122 0.92 5.13 11.90
C VAL A 122 1.26 3.76 11.36
N LEU A 123 0.27 3.09 10.79
CA LEU A 123 0.45 1.88 9.98
C LEU A 123 0.38 2.25 8.51
N LEU A 124 1.44 1.94 7.77
CA LEU A 124 1.47 2.10 6.31
C LEU A 124 0.93 0.84 5.64
N VAL A 125 0.05 1.01 4.66
CA VAL A 125 -0.51 -0.14 3.92
C VAL A 125 -0.53 0.10 2.42
N ASP A 126 -0.40 -0.99 1.66
CA ASP A 126 -0.63 -1.02 0.21
C ASP A 126 -1.31 -2.34 -0.18
N ASP A 127 -1.82 -2.43 -1.41
CA ASP A 127 -2.33 -3.70 -1.94
C ASP A 127 -1.19 -4.71 -2.20
N VAL A 128 -0.12 -4.26 -2.85
CA VAL A 128 1.08 -5.05 -3.17
C VAL A 128 2.34 -4.25 -2.87
N ILE A 129 3.26 -4.83 -2.12
CA ILE A 129 4.62 -4.31 -1.98
C ILE A 129 5.53 -5.16 -2.88
N SER A 130 6.26 -4.50 -3.79
CA SER A 130 7.20 -5.11 -4.73
C SER A 130 8.62 -4.59 -4.49
N THR A 131 9.10 -3.63 -5.26
CA THR A 131 10.45 -3.06 -5.08
C THR A 131 10.60 -2.23 -3.81
N GLY A 132 9.50 -1.78 -3.24
CA GLY A 132 9.47 -0.93 -2.05
C GLY A 132 9.66 0.57 -2.33
N GLU A 133 9.78 0.98 -3.60
CA GLU A 133 9.94 2.40 -3.95
C GLU A 133 8.70 3.23 -3.57
N SER A 134 7.50 2.71 -3.83
CA SER A 134 6.25 3.37 -3.44
C SER A 134 6.11 3.45 -1.93
N LEU A 135 6.49 2.38 -1.23
CA LEU A 135 6.49 2.35 0.23
C LEU A 135 7.48 3.37 0.80
N HIS A 136 8.67 3.49 0.22
CA HIS A 136 9.68 4.47 0.66
C HIS A 136 9.20 5.91 0.47
N ALA A 137 8.51 6.21 -0.64
CA ALA A 137 7.91 7.53 -0.87
C ALA A 137 6.85 7.86 0.19
N LEU A 138 5.99 6.87 0.48
CA LEU A 138 4.95 6.95 1.51
C LEU A 138 5.57 7.24 2.90
N GLU A 139 6.58 6.47 3.30
CA GLU A 139 7.31 6.65 4.55
C GLU A 139 7.90 8.06 4.67
N THR A 140 8.63 8.48 3.63
CA THR A 140 9.34 9.78 3.62
C THR A 140 8.38 10.93 3.85
N LEU A 141 7.16 10.87 3.32
CA LEU A 141 6.17 11.92 3.52
C LEU A 141 5.54 11.85 4.92
N VAL A 142 5.20 10.66 5.39
CA VAL A 142 4.65 10.46 6.74
C VAL A 142 5.65 10.92 7.83
N GLU A 143 6.93 10.61 7.68
CA GLU A 143 7.98 11.06 8.63
C GLU A 143 8.03 12.57 8.80
N LYS A 144 7.77 13.34 7.72
CA LYS A 144 7.72 14.81 7.77
C LYS A 144 6.59 15.36 8.63
N THR A 145 5.57 14.55 8.94
CA THR A 145 4.43 14.98 9.78
C THR A 145 4.71 14.89 11.28
N GLY A 146 5.83 14.27 11.68
CA GLY A 146 6.12 13.96 13.09
C GLY A 146 5.36 12.73 13.60
N ALA A 147 4.83 11.91 12.70
CA ALA A 147 4.21 10.63 13.04
C ALA A 147 5.25 9.58 13.42
N ASN A 148 4.81 8.57 14.18
CA ASN A 148 5.60 7.39 14.50
C ASN A 148 5.12 6.21 13.65
N ILE A 149 5.90 5.79 12.65
CA ILE A 149 5.58 4.63 11.82
C ILE A 149 5.83 3.36 12.63
N VAL A 150 4.76 2.63 12.94
CA VAL A 150 4.82 1.42 13.77
C VAL A 150 4.79 0.13 12.98
N GLY A 151 4.42 0.17 11.70
CA GLY A 151 4.38 -1.01 10.84
C GLY A 151 4.11 -0.69 9.39
N ARG A 152 4.35 -1.70 8.55
CA ARG A 152 4.15 -1.69 7.10
C ARG A 152 3.46 -2.98 6.72
N ALA A 153 2.38 -2.90 5.97
CA ALA A 153 1.61 -4.09 5.61
C ALA A 153 1.09 -4.02 4.17
N SER A 154 0.90 -5.19 3.59
CA SER A 154 0.23 -5.35 2.29
C SER A 154 -0.56 -6.66 2.23
N VAL A 155 -1.45 -6.77 1.26
CA VAL A 155 -2.09 -8.06 0.99
C VAL A 155 -1.05 -9.02 0.43
N LEU A 156 -0.27 -8.56 -0.56
CA LEU A 156 0.73 -9.39 -1.23
C LEU A 156 2.12 -8.77 -1.16
N ALA A 157 3.14 -9.63 -1.03
CA ALA A 157 4.54 -9.31 -1.25
C ALA A 157 4.98 -9.90 -2.58
N GLU A 158 5.38 -9.05 -3.54
CA GLU A 158 5.75 -9.47 -4.88
C GLU A 158 7.28 -9.60 -5.04
N GLY A 159 7.71 -10.70 -5.64
CA GLY A 159 9.13 -10.94 -5.91
C GLY A 159 9.95 -10.99 -4.62
N ASP A 160 11.05 -10.22 -4.57
CA ASP A 160 11.97 -10.22 -3.43
C ASP A 160 11.40 -9.54 -2.17
N ALA A 161 10.27 -8.85 -2.28
CA ALA A 161 9.59 -8.27 -1.11
C ALA A 161 9.18 -9.33 -0.09
N LYS A 162 8.93 -10.56 -0.51
CA LYS A 162 8.61 -11.70 0.38
C LYS A 162 9.70 -12.01 1.41
N ASP A 163 10.95 -11.66 1.12
CA ASP A 163 12.11 -11.94 1.97
C ASP A 163 12.40 -10.79 2.96
N ARG A 164 11.58 -9.72 2.94
CA ARG A 164 11.70 -8.61 3.87
C ARG A 164 11.08 -8.95 5.22
N ASP A 165 11.80 -8.64 6.28
CA ASP A 165 11.38 -8.83 7.68
C ASP A 165 10.70 -7.61 8.30
N ASP A 166 10.71 -6.46 7.59
CA ASP A 166 10.13 -5.18 8.01
C ASP A 166 8.70 -4.93 7.48
N ILE A 167 8.14 -5.88 6.72
CA ILE A 167 6.77 -5.81 6.21
C ILE A 167 5.94 -7.01 6.67
N ILE A 168 4.64 -6.78 6.80
CA ILE A 168 3.64 -7.79 7.15
C ILE A 168 2.75 -8.00 5.93
N PHE A 169 2.60 -9.24 5.46
CA PHE A 169 1.77 -9.56 4.31
C PHE A 169 1.02 -10.88 4.48
N LEU A 170 0.00 -11.12 3.65
CA LEU A 170 -0.83 -12.32 3.73
C LEU A 170 -0.34 -13.44 2.82
N SER A 171 0.09 -13.11 1.60
CA SER A 171 0.57 -14.09 0.62
C SER A 171 1.68 -13.53 -0.26
N GLU A 172 2.47 -14.44 -0.84
CA GLU A 172 3.49 -14.09 -1.82
C GLU A 172 2.89 -13.99 -3.24
N LEU A 173 3.41 -13.07 -4.04
CA LEU A 173 3.09 -12.95 -5.45
C LEU A 173 4.38 -13.14 -6.27
N PRO A 174 4.47 -14.20 -7.09
CA PRO A 174 5.68 -14.42 -7.88
C PRO A 174 5.79 -13.46 -9.06
N LEU A 175 7.01 -13.20 -9.49
CA LEU A 175 7.34 -12.63 -10.78
C LEU A 175 7.46 -13.77 -11.82
N PHE A 176 7.01 -13.52 -13.06
CA PHE A 176 6.98 -14.53 -14.12
C PHE A 176 8.02 -14.20 -15.19
N PHE A 177 9.21 -14.77 -15.04
CA PHE A 177 10.28 -14.63 -16.03
C PHE A 177 10.02 -15.52 -17.25
N LYS A 178 10.34 -15.02 -18.47
CA LYS A 178 10.18 -15.70 -19.75
C LYS A 178 11.48 -16.36 -20.17
#